data_dacfff536f9ddd29ac01d46a3f8be5b5
#
_entry.id   dacfff536f9ddd29ac01d46a3f8be5b5
#
_cell.length_a   1.000
_cell.length_b   1.000
_cell.length_c   1.000
_cell.angle_alpha   90.00
_cell.angle_beta   90.00
_cell.angle_gamma   90.00
#
_symmetry.space_group_name_H-M   'P 1'
#
loop_
_entity.id
_entity.type
_entity.pdbx_description
1 polymer ?
#
loop_
_entity_poly.entity_id
_entity_poly.type
_entity_poly.pdbx_seq_one_letter_code
_entity_poly.pdbx_strand_id
1 'polypeptide(L)'
;MRGKNDFFPDHADLQTYYDFAVELGAPPNHQMCRYRGVRAQHLVFLGESGTYAWARMDAMARQRWPDLPVAGKVAADKTLLASLPERIIYQFLTAGRFPGVAIDLHQPIDDTSGDFRADITLRCRDAAHFIEVVGCCARDRVVRNAVERRGLIRTELREKFYKSQGIQPTMIFLDHFAHPEELKGLCAALIERVVHEADGREEDSRQRWTFQ
;
A
#
# COMPACT_ATOMS: atom_id res chain seq x y z
N MET A 1 -9.14 7.40 -41.26
CA MET A 1 -8.21 6.43 -40.63
C MET A 1 -8.23 6.65 -39.13
N ARG A 2 -8.85 5.76 -38.34
CA ARG A 2 -8.70 5.80 -36.87
C ARG A 2 -7.25 5.46 -36.58
N GLY A 3 -6.55 6.38 -35.95
CA GLY A 3 -5.17 6.15 -35.53
C GLY A 3 -5.11 4.89 -34.67
N LYS A 4 -4.07 4.08 -34.82
CA LYS A 4 -3.83 2.83 -34.06
C LYS A 4 -3.79 2.99 -32.55
N ASN A 5 -4.07 4.18 -32.00
CA ASN A 5 -3.83 4.61 -30.63
C ASN A 5 -5.09 5.06 -29.86
N ASP A 6 -6.29 4.96 -30.44
CA ASP A 6 -7.51 5.34 -29.74
C ASP A 6 -8.10 4.12 -29.02
N PHE A 7 -7.54 3.80 -27.86
CA PHE A 7 -8.19 2.88 -26.94
C PHE A 7 -9.32 3.61 -26.22
N PHE A 8 -10.52 3.12 -26.44
CA PHE A 8 -11.68 3.49 -25.66
C PHE A 8 -12.05 2.28 -24.79
N PRO A 9 -12.04 2.41 -23.45
CA PRO A 9 -12.50 1.34 -22.59
C PRO A 9 -13.95 1.01 -22.93
N ASP A 10 -14.25 -0.26 -23.10
CA ASP A 10 -15.61 -0.74 -23.22
C ASP A 10 -16.30 -0.85 -21.86
N HIS A 11 -17.55 -1.29 -21.86
CA HIS A 11 -18.30 -1.43 -20.60
C HIS A 11 -17.64 -2.42 -19.63
N ALA A 12 -17.10 -3.52 -20.14
CA ALA A 12 -16.48 -4.55 -19.31
C ALA A 12 -15.16 -4.05 -18.69
N ASP A 13 -14.37 -3.29 -19.45
CA ASP A 13 -13.15 -2.65 -18.95
C ASP A 13 -13.47 -1.67 -17.81
N LEU A 14 -14.51 -0.83 -17.99
CA LEU A 14 -14.96 0.14 -16.99
C LEU A 14 -15.52 -0.55 -15.73
N GLN A 15 -16.30 -1.64 -15.90
CA GLN A 15 -16.84 -2.40 -14.78
C GLN A 15 -15.71 -3.03 -13.96
N THR A 16 -14.75 -3.69 -14.63
CA THR A 16 -13.59 -4.28 -13.96
C THR A 16 -12.77 -3.24 -13.19
N TYR A 17 -12.61 -2.04 -13.76
CA TYR A 17 -11.95 -0.94 -13.06
C TYR A 17 -12.73 -0.47 -11.82
N TYR A 18 -14.05 -0.31 -11.95
CA TYR A 18 -14.93 0.10 -10.86
C TYR A 18 -14.91 -0.92 -9.71
N ASP A 19 -15.10 -2.21 -10.01
CA ASP A 19 -15.09 -3.28 -9.02
C ASP A 19 -13.76 -3.31 -8.25
N PHE A 20 -12.66 -3.17 -8.97
CA PHE A 20 -11.33 -3.10 -8.37
C PHE A 20 -11.13 -1.85 -7.49
N ALA A 21 -11.66 -0.70 -7.90
CA ALA A 21 -11.63 0.52 -7.10
C ALA A 21 -12.44 0.38 -5.80
N VAL A 22 -13.61 -0.28 -5.88
CA VAL A 22 -14.46 -0.56 -4.71
C VAL A 22 -13.76 -1.52 -3.74
N GLU A 23 -13.18 -2.60 -4.24
CA GLU A 23 -12.42 -3.56 -3.43
C GLU A 23 -11.24 -2.90 -2.69
N LEU A 24 -10.53 -1.97 -3.34
CA LEU A 24 -9.41 -1.21 -2.75
C LEU A 24 -9.87 -0.06 -1.84
N GLY A 25 -11.12 0.40 -1.94
CA GLY A 25 -11.59 1.63 -1.32
C GLY A 25 -10.94 2.89 -1.90
N ALA A 26 -10.35 2.80 -3.10
CA ALA A 26 -9.64 3.88 -3.79
C ALA A 26 -9.50 3.57 -5.29
N PRO A 27 -9.52 4.59 -6.19
CA PRO A 27 -9.22 4.38 -7.60
C PRO A 27 -7.80 3.82 -7.76
N PRO A 28 -7.62 2.63 -8.36
CA PRO A 28 -6.31 2.04 -8.53
C PRO A 28 -5.49 2.87 -9.51
N ASN A 29 -4.18 2.94 -9.32
CA ASN A 29 -3.30 3.51 -10.32
C ASN A 29 -3.00 2.50 -11.45
N HIS A 30 -2.37 2.97 -12.53
CA HIS A 30 -2.07 2.14 -13.70
C HIS A 30 -1.18 0.93 -13.39
N GLN A 31 -0.31 1.03 -12.39
CA GLN A 31 0.56 -0.07 -12.00
C GLN A 31 -0.22 -1.17 -11.26
N MET A 32 -1.11 -0.81 -10.34
CA MET A 32 -2.01 -1.74 -9.67
C MET A 32 -2.91 -2.46 -10.67
N CYS A 33 -3.50 -1.71 -11.62
CA CYS A 33 -4.31 -2.29 -12.69
C CYS A 33 -3.54 -3.29 -13.55
N ARG A 34 -2.28 -3.03 -13.83
CA ARG A 34 -1.42 -3.96 -14.57
C ARG A 34 -1.29 -5.30 -13.86
N TYR A 35 -1.06 -5.29 -12.55
CA TYR A 35 -0.92 -6.53 -11.79
C TYR A 35 -2.26 -7.25 -11.61
N ARG A 36 -3.36 -6.53 -11.53
CA ARG A 36 -4.73 -7.10 -11.51
C ARG A 36 -5.17 -7.66 -12.87
N GLY A 37 -4.48 -7.31 -13.96
CA GLY A 37 -4.88 -7.71 -15.31
C GLY A 37 -6.00 -6.84 -15.92
N VAL A 38 -6.28 -5.68 -15.33
CA VAL A 38 -7.21 -4.71 -15.92
C VAL A 38 -6.64 -4.18 -17.23
N ARG A 39 -7.39 -4.22 -18.32
CA ARG A 39 -6.91 -3.80 -19.66
C ARG A 39 -6.40 -2.38 -19.75
N ALA A 40 -6.74 -1.54 -18.77
CA ALA A 40 -6.15 -0.20 -18.60
C ALA A 40 -4.61 -0.18 -18.61
N GLN A 41 -3.95 -1.29 -18.33
CA GLN A 41 -2.49 -1.40 -18.45
C GLN A 41 -1.96 -1.04 -19.85
N HIS A 42 -2.74 -1.28 -20.90
CA HIS A 42 -2.35 -0.95 -22.28
C HIS A 42 -2.37 0.55 -22.57
N LEU A 43 -3.07 1.34 -21.76
CA LEU A 43 -3.19 2.79 -21.92
C LEU A 43 -1.90 3.54 -21.55
N VAL A 44 -1.02 2.93 -20.75
CA VAL A 44 0.21 3.56 -20.25
C VAL A 44 1.32 3.59 -21.30
N PHE A 45 1.26 2.70 -22.30
CA PHE A 45 2.33 2.54 -23.30
C PHE A 45 2.15 3.38 -24.56
N LEU A 46 1.13 4.21 -24.64
CA LEU A 46 0.80 5.01 -25.83
C LEU A 46 1.47 6.39 -25.82
N GLY A 47 2.74 6.47 -25.36
CA GLY A 47 3.55 7.69 -25.44
C GLY A 47 3.05 8.80 -24.52
N GLU A 48 3.22 10.06 -24.91
CA GLU A 48 2.75 11.23 -24.14
C GLU A 48 1.25 11.23 -23.85
N SER A 49 0.47 10.46 -24.58
CA SER A 49 -0.96 10.28 -24.39
C SER A 49 -1.33 9.27 -23.27
N GLY A 50 -0.39 8.47 -22.75
CA GLY A 50 -0.66 7.43 -21.75
C GLY A 50 -1.32 7.97 -20.46
N THR A 51 -0.90 9.15 -20.02
CA THR A 51 -1.50 9.83 -18.85
C THR A 51 -2.95 10.22 -19.10
N TYR A 52 -3.26 10.66 -20.32
CA TYR A 52 -4.63 11.03 -20.72
C TYR A 52 -5.57 9.82 -20.77
N ALA A 53 -5.08 8.69 -21.22
CA ALA A 53 -5.89 7.48 -21.32
C ALA A 53 -6.31 6.99 -19.91
N TRP A 54 -5.39 7.04 -18.94
CA TRP A 54 -5.70 6.71 -17.54
C TRP A 54 -6.74 7.68 -16.93
N ALA A 55 -6.51 8.98 -17.05
CA ALA A 55 -7.45 10.01 -16.58
C ALA A 55 -8.83 9.86 -17.24
N ARG A 56 -8.86 9.46 -18.53
CA ARG A 56 -10.10 9.18 -19.24
C ARG A 56 -10.85 7.99 -18.63
N MET A 57 -10.16 6.90 -18.30
CA MET A 57 -10.78 5.73 -17.65
C MET A 57 -11.44 6.09 -16.32
N ASP A 58 -10.74 6.81 -15.44
CA ASP A 58 -11.29 7.29 -14.18
C ASP A 58 -12.48 8.23 -14.39
N ALA A 59 -12.37 9.17 -15.34
CA ALA A 59 -13.45 10.10 -15.67
C ALA A 59 -14.70 9.40 -16.20
N MET A 60 -14.54 8.43 -17.12
CA MET A 60 -15.65 7.65 -17.67
C MET A 60 -16.28 6.75 -16.61
N ALA A 61 -15.48 6.14 -15.72
CA ALA A 61 -15.98 5.35 -14.62
C ALA A 61 -16.78 6.22 -13.63
N ARG A 62 -16.29 7.42 -13.28
CA ARG A 62 -17.03 8.38 -12.41
C ARG A 62 -18.31 8.89 -13.02
N GLN A 63 -18.35 9.11 -14.32
CA GLN A 63 -19.57 9.52 -15.00
C GLN A 63 -20.65 8.43 -14.92
N ARG A 64 -20.25 7.17 -14.95
CA ARG A 64 -21.15 6.02 -14.92
C ARG A 64 -21.54 5.62 -13.48
N TRP A 65 -20.59 5.68 -12.57
CA TRP A 65 -20.73 5.35 -11.14
C TRP A 65 -20.25 6.53 -10.30
N PRO A 66 -21.15 7.46 -9.94
CA PRO A 66 -20.81 8.63 -9.13
C PRO A 66 -20.29 8.30 -7.74
N ASP A 67 -20.54 7.08 -7.25
CA ASP A 67 -20.09 6.52 -5.98
C ASP A 67 -18.67 5.90 -6.04
N LEU A 68 -17.99 5.97 -7.21
CA LEU A 68 -16.60 5.54 -7.32
C LEU A 68 -15.75 6.18 -6.19
N PRO A 69 -14.95 5.38 -5.47
CA PRO A 69 -14.14 5.90 -4.36
C PRO A 69 -13.34 7.16 -4.71
N VAL A 70 -13.17 8.03 -3.71
CA VAL A 70 -12.46 9.30 -3.91
C VAL A 70 -10.99 9.07 -4.23
N ALA A 71 -10.48 9.77 -5.22
CA ALA A 71 -9.06 9.75 -5.58
C ALA A 71 -8.21 10.53 -4.56
N GLY A 72 -6.88 10.27 -4.59
CA GLY A 72 -5.91 11.04 -3.83
C GLY A 72 -5.34 10.32 -2.61
N LYS A 73 -4.65 11.09 -1.78
CA LYS A 73 -3.85 10.60 -0.66
C LYS A 73 -4.50 10.80 0.71
N VAL A 74 -5.71 11.35 0.74
CA VAL A 74 -6.45 11.64 1.98
C VAL A 74 -7.36 10.45 2.29
N ALA A 75 -7.19 9.87 3.46
CA ALA A 75 -8.03 8.78 3.97
C ALA A 75 -9.42 9.28 4.42
N ALA A 76 -10.35 8.36 4.69
CA ALA A 76 -11.73 8.69 5.07
C ALA A 76 -11.82 9.51 6.38
N ASP A 77 -10.88 9.32 7.30
CA ASP A 77 -10.74 10.07 8.55
C ASP A 77 -9.97 11.40 8.40
N LYS A 78 -9.70 11.81 7.15
CA LYS A 78 -8.96 13.01 6.75
C LYS A 78 -7.43 12.94 6.97
N THR A 79 -6.88 11.81 7.34
CA THR A 79 -5.43 11.60 7.43
C THR A 79 -4.79 11.73 6.05
N LEU A 80 -3.74 12.56 5.94
CA LEU A 80 -2.97 12.75 4.71
C LEU A 80 -1.79 11.77 4.69
N LEU A 81 -1.75 10.90 3.68
CA LEU A 81 -0.66 9.94 3.44
C LEU A 81 0.31 10.46 2.38
N ALA A 82 1.52 9.91 2.30
CA ALA A 82 2.49 10.31 1.29
C ALA A 82 2.13 9.77 -0.11
N SER A 83 1.45 8.63 -0.19
CA SER A 83 1.08 7.99 -1.46
C SER A 83 -0.31 7.34 -1.41
N LEU A 84 -0.87 7.04 -2.60
CA LEU A 84 -2.09 6.26 -2.72
C LEU A 84 -1.95 4.82 -2.17
N PRO A 85 -0.87 4.07 -2.45
CA PRO A 85 -0.64 2.77 -1.83
C PRO A 85 -0.67 2.82 -0.29
N GLU A 86 0.04 3.77 0.33
CA GLU A 86 -0.01 3.95 1.79
C GLU A 86 -1.41 4.24 2.31
N ARG A 87 -2.20 5.07 1.58
CA ARG A 87 -3.59 5.34 1.94
C ARG A 87 -4.43 4.05 1.97
N ILE A 88 -4.29 3.18 0.98
CA ILE A 88 -5.05 1.92 0.91
C ILE A 88 -4.69 1.04 2.10
N ILE A 89 -3.40 0.86 2.40
CA ILE A 89 -2.95 0.09 3.57
C ILE A 89 -3.48 0.70 4.87
N TYR A 90 -3.33 2.01 5.04
CA TYR A 90 -3.84 2.71 6.21
C TYR A 90 -5.35 2.49 6.42
N GLN A 91 -6.14 2.58 5.35
CA GLN A 91 -7.58 2.32 5.41
C GLN A 91 -7.90 0.87 5.80
N PHE A 92 -7.15 -0.11 5.32
CA PHE A 92 -7.34 -1.52 5.69
C PHE A 92 -6.96 -1.76 7.16
N LEU A 93 -5.89 -1.16 7.65
CA LEU A 93 -5.47 -1.23 9.04
C LEU A 93 -6.49 -0.56 9.99
N THR A 94 -7.10 0.56 9.58
CA THR A 94 -8.06 1.29 10.41
C THR A 94 -9.48 0.73 10.35
N ALA A 95 -9.82 -0.05 9.33
CA ALA A 95 -11.19 -0.57 9.14
C ALA A 95 -11.66 -1.47 10.30
N GLY A 96 -10.76 -2.20 10.94
CA GLY A 96 -11.08 -3.15 12.01
C GLY A 96 -11.22 -2.54 13.40
N ARG A 97 -10.83 -1.28 13.63
CA ARG A 97 -10.81 -0.61 14.95
C ARG A 97 -10.30 -1.53 16.07
N PHE A 98 -9.01 -1.79 16.10
CA PHE A 98 -8.39 -2.64 17.12
C PHE A 98 -8.03 -1.80 18.36
N PRO A 99 -8.75 -1.94 19.48
CA PRO A 99 -8.44 -1.20 20.71
C PRO A 99 -7.01 -1.49 21.18
N GLY A 100 -6.29 -0.42 21.52
CA GLY A 100 -4.91 -0.56 22.04
C GLY A 100 -3.82 -0.63 20.96
N VAL A 101 -4.16 -0.66 19.67
CA VAL A 101 -3.19 -0.55 18.58
C VAL A 101 -3.18 0.86 18.03
N ALA A 102 -2.03 1.54 18.12
CA ALA A 102 -1.77 2.81 17.46
C ALA A 102 -1.17 2.55 16.07
N ILE A 103 -1.54 3.42 15.10
CA ILE A 103 -1.01 3.41 13.75
C ILE A 103 -0.31 4.74 13.53
N ASP A 104 1.01 4.72 13.54
CA ASP A 104 1.84 5.89 13.37
C ASP A 104 2.38 5.98 11.95
N LEU A 105 2.44 7.17 11.39
CA LEU A 105 2.91 7.43 10.02
C LEU A 105 4.27 8.11 10.04
N HIS A 106 5.17 7.66 9.16
CA HIS A 106 6.48 8.28 8.92
C HIS A 106 7.30 8.52 10.18
N GLN A 107 7.19 7.59 11.15
CA GLN A 107 7.97 7.69 12.39
C GLN A 107 9.42 7.24 12.18
N PRO A 108 10.39 7.84 12.87
CA PRO A 108 11.75 7.30 12.94
C PRO A 108 11.71 5.85 13.40
N ILE A 109 12.60 5.03 12.82
CA ILE A 109 12.70 3.61 13.18
C ILE A 109 13.29 3.47 14.59
N ASP A 110 14.27 4.31 14.90
CA ASP A 110 14.87 4.50 16.22
C ASP A 110 15.45 5.92 16.35
N ASP A 111 15.97 6.26 17.53
CA ASP A 111 16.57 7.58 17.79
C ASP A 111 17.87 7.83 17.00
N THR A 112 18.48 6.77 16.46
CA THR A 112 19.74 6.82 15.70
C THR A 112 19.54 6.70 14.19
N SER A 113 18.32 6.44 13.73
CA SER A 113 17.99 6.15 12.33
C SER A 113 18.12 7.36 11.38
N GLY A 114 18.32 8.55 11.92
CA GLY A 114 18.45 9.78 11.14
C GLY A 114 17.19 10.03 10.29
N ASP A 115 17.35 10.02 8.95
CA ASP A 115 16.27 10.26 8.01
C ASP A 115 15.44 9.01 7.66
N PHE A 116 15.82 7.83 8.19
CA PHE A 116 15.06 6.60 7.93
C PHE A 116 13.79 6.56 8.77
N ARG A 117 12.65 6.64 8.08
CA ARG A 117 11.32 6.60 8.68
C ARG A 117 10.53 5.46 8.06
N ALA A 118 9.86 4.66 8.88
CA ALA A 118 8.92 3.67 8.40
C ALA A 118 7.69 4.35 7.76
N ASP A 119 7.16 3.80 6.69
CA ASP A 119 5.95 4.36 6.07
C ASP A 119 4.77 4.26 7.05
N ILE A 120 4.59 3.10 7.70
CA ILE A 120 3.59 2.88 8.73
C ILE A 120 4.21 2.06 9.88
N THR A 121 3.92 2.43 11.12
CA THR A 121 4.30 1.67 12.31
C THR A 121 3.05 1.29 13.10
N LEU A 122 2.87 0.01 13.35
CA LEU A 122 1.86 -0.50 14.29
C LEU A 122 2.49 -0.58 15.68
N ARG A 123 1.83 -0.01 16.69
CA ARG A 123 2.28 -0.08 18.09
C ARG A 123 1.17 -0.62 18.97
N CYS A 124 1.55 -1.54 19.86
CA CYS A 124 0.70 -2.00 20.95
C CYS A 124 1.58 -2.11 22.19
N ARG A 125 1.34 -1.28 23.20
CA ARG A 125 2.21 -1.18 24.39
C ARG A 125 3.69 -1.01 23.97
N ASP A 126 4.56 -1.96 24.35
CA ASP A 126 6.00 -1.95 24.04
C ASP A 126 6.34 -2.70 22.73
N ALA A 127 5.36 -3.31 22.07
CA ALA A 127 5.56 -3.97 20.79
C ALA A 127 5.38 -2.97 19.63
N ALA A 128 6.25 -3.06 18.63
CA ALA A 128 6.16 -2.28 17.41
C ALA A 128 6.45 -3.16 16.18
N HIS A 129 5.69 -2.96 15.11
CA HIS A 129 5.89 -3.61 13.84
C HIS A 129 5.92 -2.58 12.72
N PHE A 130 6.92 -2.67 11.83
CA PHE A 130 7.16 -1.71 10.76
C PHE A 130 6.64 -2.24 9.44
N ILE A 131 5.99 -1.38 8.67
CA ILE A 131 5.45 -1.68 7.34
C ILE A 131 6.06 -0.68 6.35
N GLU A 132 6.63 -1.20 5.26
CA GLU A 132 7.15 -0.45 4.13
C GLU A 132 6.30 -0.70 2.90
N VAL A 133 5.87 0.37 2.26
CA VAL A 133 4.99 0.32 1.08
C VAL A 133 5.78 0.59 -0.19
N VAL A 134 6.12 -0.47 -0.92
CA VAL A 134 6.96 -0.40 -2.12
C VAL A 134 6.12 -0.09 -3.34
N GLY A 135 5.93 1.19 -3.62
CA GLY A 135 5.12 1.69 -4.72
C GLY A 135 5.81 1.73 -6.10
N CYS A 136 7.00 1.15 -6.26
CA CYS A 136 7.77 1.23 -7.50
C CYS A 136 7.85 -0.08 -8.29
N CYS A 137 7.67 -1.23 -7.66
CA CYS A 137 7.76 -2.55 -8.30
C CYS A 137 6.94 -3.61 -7.56
N ALA A 138 6.84 -4.80 -8.15
CA ALA A 138 6.33 -6.00 -7.51
C ALA A 138 7.44 -6.76 -6.79
N ARG A 139 7.09 -7.88 -6.13
CA ARG A 139 8.03 -8.77 -5.43
C ARG A 139 9.12 -9.36 -6.32
N ASP A 140 8.84 -9.51 -7.63
CA ASP A 140 9.82 -9.94 -8.63
C ASP A 140 10.95 -8.91 -8.89
N ARG A 141 10.77 -7.68 -8.38
CA ARG A 141 11.69 -6.54 -8.52
C ARG A 141 12.02 -6.15 -9.97
N VAL A 142 11.16 -6.54 -10.90
CA VAL A 142 11.29 -6.16 -12.30
C VAL A 142 10.95 -4.68 -12.45
N VAL A 143 11.91 -3.89 -12.90
CA VAL A 143 11.77 -2.45 -13.14
C VAL A 143 11.82 -2.15 -14.66
N ARG A 144 10.97 -1.25 -15.12
CA ARG A 144 10.74 -0.98 -16.55
C ARG A 144 11.23 0.39 -17.00
N ASN A 145 11.53 1.26 -16.03
CA ASN A 145 11.96 2.63 -16.32
C ASN A 145 12.90 3.17 -15.23
N ALA A 146 13.50 4.31 -15.48
CA ALA A 146 14.46 4.94 -14.58
C ALA A 146 13.85 5.36 -13.23
N VAL A 147 12.53 5.67 -13.17
CA VAL A 147 11.85 6.07 -11.94
C VAL A 147 11.67 4.84 -11.04
N GLU A 148 11.18 3.74 -11.59
CA GLU A 148 11.05 2.46 -10.89
C GLU A 148 12.40 1.97 -10.38
N ARG A 149 13.46 2.08 -11.21
CA ARG A 149 14.83 1.71 -10.82
C ARG A 149 15.32 2.54 -9.61
N ARG A 150 15.12 3.85 -9.62
CA ARG A 150 15.47 4.70 -8.46
C ARG A 150 14.68 4.32 -7.20
N GLY A 151 13.41 4.00 -7.37
CA GLY A 151 12.57 3.49 -6.29
C GLY A 151 13.12 2.20 -5.70
N LEU A 152 13.47 1.21 -6.55
CA LEU A 152 14.02 -0.06 -6.12
C LEU A 152 15.35 0.10 -5.36
N ILE A 153 16.25 0.96 -5.84
CA ILE A 153 17.51 1.25 -5.13
C ILE A 153 17.23 1.79 -3.71
N ARG A 154 16.24 2.70 -3.56
CA ARG A 154 15.85 3.20 -2.22
C ARG A 154 15.28 2.09 -1.35
N THR A 155 14.46 1.20 -1.90
CA THR A 155 13.91 0.04 -1.19
C THR A 155 15.05 -0.86 -0.70
N GLU A 156 16.04 -1.18 -1.53
CA GLU A 156 17.19 -2.00 -1.16
C GLU A 156 18.07 -1.35 -0.07
N LEU A 157 18.21 -0.02 -0.09
CA LEU A 157 18.91 0.71 0.98
C LEU A 157 18.14 0.63 2.31
N ARG A 158 16.80 0.76 2.28
CA ARG A 158 15.95 0.57 3.46
C ARG A 158 16.05 -0.86 4.01
N GLU A 159 15.97 -1.87 3.17
CA GLU A 159 16.13 -3.28 3.59
C GLU A 159 17.48 -3.54 4.26
N LYS A 160 18.57 -2.99 3.70
CA LYS A 160 19.90 -3.08 4.31
C LYS A 160 19.95 -2.40 5.67
N PHE A 161 19.33 -1.23 5.79
CA PHE A 161 19.24 -0.51 7.07
C PHE A 161 18.49 -1.35 8.11
N TYR A 162 17.27 -1.81 7.81
CA TYR A 162 16.51 -2.67 8.72
C TYR A 162 17.30 -3.91 9.15
N LYS A 163 17.95 -4.56 8.19
CA LYS A 163 18.79 -5.73 8.48
C LYS A 163 19.95 -5.40 9.42
N SER A 164 20.58 -4.22 9.28
CA SER A 164 21.67 -3.78 10.17
C SER A 164 21.19 -3.53 11.60
N GLN A 165 19.92 -3.18 11.77
CA GLN A 165 19.28 -2.98 13.07
C GLN A 165 18.66 -4.27 13.65
N GLY A 166 18.76 -5.41 12.96
CA GLY A 166 18.11 -6.65 13.37
C GLY A 166 16.57 -6.61 13.29
N ILE A 167 16.01 -5.66 12.56
CA ILE A 167 14.57 -5.45 12.40
C ILE A 167 14.10 -6.12 11.10
N GLN A 168 12.93 -6.76 11.17
CA GLN A 168 12.29 -7.37 10.01
C GLN A 168 10.96 -6.66 9.71
N PRO A 169 10.92 -5.66 8.79
CA PRO A 169 9.70 -5.01 8.41
C PRO A 169 8.85 -5.90 7.50
N THR A 170 7.56 -5.63 7.41
CA THR A 170 6.73 -6.17 6.33
C THR A 170 6.82 -5.26 5.12
N MET A 171 7.28 -5.83 4.00
CA MET A 171 7.37 -5.13 2.71
C MET A 171 6.11 -5.40 1.90
N ILE A 172 5.33 -4.36 1.59
CA ILE A 172 4.12 -4.47 0.76
C ILE A 172 4.41 -3.92 -0.63
N PHE A 173 4.47 -4.80 -1.61
CA PHE A 173 4.77 -4.49 -3.00
C PHE A 173 3.49 -4.25 -3.82
N LEU A 174 3.63 -3.69 -5.03
CA LEU A 174 2.51 -3.35 -5.90
C LEU A 174 1.62 -4.54 -6.29
N ASP A 175 2.16 -5.72 -6.41
CA ASP A 175 1.41 -6.93 -6.73
C ASP A 175 0.46 -7.38 -5.62
N HIS A 176 0.72 -7.02 -4.35
CA HIS A 176 -0.24 -7.28 -3.26
C HIS A 176 -1.56 -6.55 -3.48
N PHE A 177 -1.53 -5.35 -4.09
CA PHE A 177 -2.75 -4.58 -4.37
C PHE A 177 -3.62 -5.22 -5.45
N ALA A 178 -3.09 -6.15 -6.25
CA ALA A 178 -3.89 -6.89 -7.22
C ALA A 178 -4.87 -7.87 -6.56
N HIS A 179 -4.68 -8.20 -5.29
CA HIS A 179 -5.47 -9.13 -4.50
C HIS A 179 -5.96 -8.45 -3.20
N PRO A 180 -6.95 -7.54 -3.25
CA PRO A 180 -7.34 -6.71 -2.11
C PRO A 180 -7.78 -7.51 -0.88
N GLU A 181 -8.44 -8.65 -1.06
CA GLU A 181 -8.86 -9.49 0.07
C GLU A 181 -7.67 -10.15 0.78
N GLU A 182 -6.67 -10.62 0.03
CA GLU A 182 -5.42 -11.13 0.62
C GLU A 182 -4.66 -10.02 1.35
N LEU A 183 -4.65 -8.81 0.78
CA LEU A 183 -4.01 -7.65 1.38
C LEU A 183 -4.71 -7.21 2.66
N LYS A 184 -6.05 -7.23 2.71
CA LYS A 184 -6.83 -7.00 3.94
C LYS A 184 -6.51 -8.06 4.99
N GLY A 185 -6.46 -9.34 4.59
CA GLY A 185 -6.06 -10.44 5.47
C GLY A 185 -4.65 -10.25 6.04
N LEU A 186 -3.69 -9.82 5.21
CA LEU A 186 -2.34 -9.48 5.66
C LEU A 186 -2.36 -8.33 6.68
N CYS A 187 -3.10 -7.26 6.43
CA CYS A 187 -3.22 -6.13 7.36
C CYS A 187 -3.81 -6.58 8.72
N ALA A 188 -4.83 -7.42 8.71
CA ALA A 188 -5.41 -7.98 9.93
C ALA A 188 -4.40 -8.84 10.71
N ALA A 189 -3.69 -9.74 10.02
CA ALA A 189 -2.67 -10.59 10.62
C ALA A 189 -1.50 -9.80 11.23
N LEU A 190 -1.14 -8.65 10.65
CA LEU A 190 -0.11 -7.77 11.21
C LEU A 190 -0.56 -7.12 12.52
N ILE A 191 -1.82 -6.73 12.62
CA ILE A 191 -2.40 -6.19 13.84
C ILE A 191 -2.44 -7.28 14.94
N GLU A 192 -2.94 -8.48 14.61
CA GLU A 192 -2.96 -9.61 15.54
C GLU A 192 -1.56 -9.96 16.04
N ARG A 193 -0.56 -9.93 15.16
CA ARG A 193 0.83 -10.16 15.52
C ARG A 193 1.33 -9.16 16.57
N VAL A 194 1.15 -7.86 16.35
CA VAL A 194 1.65 -6.84 17.29
C VAL A 194 0.95 -6.91 18.64
N VAL A 195 -0.33 -7.29 18.67
CA VAL A 195 -1.07 -7.53 19.91
C VAL A 195 -0.51 -8.75 20.64
N HIS A 196 -0.33 -9.86 19.95
CA HIS A 196 0.22 -11.08 20.55
C HIS A 196 1.65 -10.89 21.07
N GLU A 197 2.51 -10.17 20.35
CA GLU A 197 3.86 -9.83 20.79
C GLU A 197 3.85 -8.94 22.05
N ALA A 198 2.87 -8.03 22.17
CA ALA A 198 2.69 -7.20 23.37
C ALA A 198 2.25 -8.03 24.58
N ASP A 199 1.32 -8.96 24.41
CA ASP A 199 0.82 -9.82 25.49
C ASP A 199 1.90 -10.81 25.96
N GLY A 200 2.66 -11.42 25.05
CA GLY A 200 3.76 -12.33 25.41
C GLY A 200 4.88 -11.65 26.20
N ARG A 201 5.22 -10.39 25.90
CA ARG A 201 6.20 -9.61 26.68
C ARG A 201 5.70 -9.29 28.09
N GLU A 202 4.40 -9.08 28.27
CA GLU A 202 3.81 -8.83 29.58
C GLU A 202 3.86 -10.08 30.48
N GLU A 203 3.62 -11.26 29.95
CA GLU A 203 3.75 -12.52 30.65
C GLU A 203 5.18 -12.79 31.12
N ASP A 204 6.17 -12.58 30.23
CA ASP A 204 7.60 -12.73 30.56
C ASP A 204 8.03 -11.74 31.67
N SER A 205 7.53 -10.51 31.63
CA SER A 205 7.84 -9.51 32.65
C SER A 205 7.22 -9.86 34.01
N ARG A 206 5.98 -10.36 34.05
CA ARG A 206 5.32 -10.81 35.29
C ARG A 206 6.03 -12.02 35.93
N GLN A 207 6.48 -12.97 35.09
CA GLN A 207 7.22 -14.15 35.58
C GLN A 207 8.55 -13.78 36.25
N ARG A 208 9.26 -12.76 35.75
CA ARG A 208 10.52 -12.27 36.35
C ARG A 208 10.33 -11.66 37.73
N TRP A 209 9.16 -11.06 38.02
CA TRP A 209 8.86 -10.44 39.34
C TRP A 209 8.33 -11.44 40.36
N THR A 210 7.88 -12.62 39.94
CA THR A 210 7.41 -13.66 40.86
C THR A 210 8.52 -14.54 41.44
N PHE A 211 9.76 -14.39 40.99
CA PHE A 211 10.93 -15.15 41.47
C PHE A 211 11.93 -14.30 42.29
N GLN A 212 11.56 -13.12 42.74
CA GLN A 212 12.30 -12.30 43.73
C GLN A 212 11.56 -12.25 45.05
#